data_3db4928b32164e600565cdca9647f028
#
_entry.id   3db4928b32164e600565cdca9647f028
#
_cell.length_a   1.000
_cell.length_b   1.000
_cell.length_c   1.000
_cell.angle_alpha   90.00
_cell.angle_beta   90.00
_cell.angle_gamma   90.00
#
_symmetry.space_group_name_H-M   'P 1'
#
loop_
_entity.id
_entity.type
_entity.pdbx_description
1 polymer ?
#
loop_
_entity_poly.entity_id
_entity_poly.type
_entity_poly.pdbx_seq_one_letter_code
_entity_poly.pdbx_strand_id
1 'polypeptide(L)'
;FIEQEHFSQLMNILRRLDGGQRLTDDDVLWLRTEGKDYFSETFQEAFHAREAAFFAGEYRRTSDPWNAVNASSHYRKCRQAQEAHDLLTSIPAQRQNASKLRSAIATTHGGVMRDLGHLESALNFGTQAHALTPKDFRPCTLLGAVNFELGNYDIGQDWYAKAAERGASERSIDQDLRSILLHADQVKWEEIKAFLLRDDPVRYSWVSNLHPHKSTSKGKSRDKPN
;
A
#
# COMPACT_ATOMS: atom_id res chain seq x y z
N PHE A 1 2.27 0.75 -27.60
CA PHE A 1 2.46 -0.28 -28.64
C PHE A 1 2.57 -1.64 -27.95
N ILE A 2 1.84 -2.66 -28.41
CA ILE A 2 1.91 -4.03 -27.87
C ILE A 2 2.76 -4.84 -28.86
N GLU A 3 3.79 -5.51 -28.36
CA GLU A 3 4.61 -6.41 -29.16
C GLU A 3 3.77 -7.61 -29.66
N GLN A 4 3.98 -8.01 -30.90
CA GLN A 4 3.16 -9.02 -31.57
C GLN A 4 3.17 -10.36 -30.81
N GLU A 5 4.30 -10.72 -30.22
CA GLU A 5 4.46 -11.94 -29.43
C GLU A 5 3.66 -11.93 -28.11
N HIS A 6 3.48 -10.75 -27.50
CA HIS A 6 2.77 -10.57 -26.24
C HIS A 6 1.26 -10.36 -26.42
N PHE A 7 0.80 -10.06 -27.64
CA PHE A 7 -0.58 -9.64 -27.91
C PHE A 7 -1.60 -10.69 -27.45
N SER A 8 -1.41 -11.96 -27.82
CA SER A 8 -2.37 -13.02 -27.50
C SER A 8 -2.48 -13.26 -25.99
N GLN A 9 -1.34 -13.27 -25.29
CA GLN A 9 -1.30 -13.47 -23.83
C GLN A 9 -1.98 -12.30 -23.12
N LEU A 10 -1.62 -11.07 -23.46
CA LEU A 10 -2.21 -9.88 -22.87
C LEU A 10 -3.72 -9.81 -23.09
N MET A 11 -4.20 -10.08 -24.32
CA MET A 11 -5.63 -10.07 -24.62
C MET A 11 -6.40 -11.16 -23.87
N ASN A 12 -5.82 -12.32 -23.63
CA ASN A 12 -6.43 -13.36 -22.82
C ASN A 12 -6.56 -12.95 -21.35
N ILE A 13 -5.53 -12.32 -20.80
CA ILE A 13 -5.52 -11.78 -19.43
C ILE A 13 -6.61 -10.70 -19.28
N LEU A 14 -6.67 -9.74 -20.22
CA LEU A 14 -7.68 -8.67 -20.20
C LEU A 14 -9.10 -9.22 -20.28
N ARG A 15 -9.38 -10.21 -21.17
CA ARG A 15 -10.69 -10.85 -21.25
C ARG A 15 -11.10 -11.55 -19.96
N ARG A 16 -10.16 -12.19 -19.25
CA ARG A 16 -10.44 -12.79 -17.93
C ARG A 16 -10.87 -11.73 -16.92
N LEU A 17 -10.12 -10.61 -16.84
CA LEU A 17 -10.48 -9.51 -15.93
C LEU A 17 -11.83 -8.88 -16.27
N ASP A 18 -12.09 -8.59 -17.54
CA ASP A 18 -13.38 -8.05 -18.01
C ASP A 18 -14.52 -9.02 -17.74
N GLY A 19 -14.29 -10.31 -17.93
CA GLY A 19 -15.23 -11.38 -17.60
C GLY A 19 -15.41 -11.64 -16.10
N GLY A 20 -14.78 -10.87 -15.23
CA GLY A 20 -14.88 -11.01 -13.79
C GLY A 20 -14.11 -12.20 -13.20
N GLN A 21 -13.24 -12.83 -14.00
CA GLN A 21 -12.44 -13.97 -13.57
C GLN A 21 -11.14 -13.52 -12.88
N ARG A 22 -10.65 -14.35 -11.97
CA ARG A 22 -9.31 -14.18 -11.41
C ARG A 22 -8.26 -14.56 -12.45
N LEU A 23 -7.11 -13.90 -12.36
CA LEU A 23 -5.93 -14.30 -13.11
C LEU A 23 -5.34 -15.59 -12.53
N THR A 24 -4.75 -16.40 -13.38
CA THR A 24 -3.98 -17.58 -12.95
C THR A 24 -2.62 -17.13 -12.39
N ASP A 25 -1.95 -18.02 -11.64
CA ASP A 25 -0.61 -17.74 -11.14
C ASP A 25 0.38 -17.50 -12.31
N ASP A 26 0.21 -18.19 -13.43
CA ASP A 26 1.02 -17.99 -14.64
C ASP A 26 0.75 -16.61 -15.27
N ASP A 27 -0.51 -16.15 -15.33
CA ASP A 27 -0.84 -14.81 -15.82
C ASP A 27 -0.17 -13.73 -14.95
N VAL A 28 -0.24 -13.91 -13.60
CA VAL A 28 0.38 -12.97 -12.65
C VAL A 28 1.90 -12.99 -12.75
N LEU A 29 2.50 -14.17 -12.93
CA LEU A 29 3.94 -14.31 -13.12
C LEU A 29 4.37 -13.60 -14.40
N TRP A 30 3.68 -13.85 -15.52
CA TRP A 30 3.96 -13.19 -16.79
C TRP A 30 3.87 -11.66 -16.70
N LEU A 31 2.82 -11.12 -16.07
CA LEU A 31 2.65 -9.68 -15.86
C LEU A 31 3.76 -9.07 -14.97
N ARG A 32 4.43 -9.85 -14.14
CA ARG A 32 5.53 -9.37 -13.29
C ARG A 32 6.91 -9.51 -13.93
N THR A 33 7.00 -10.24 -15.02
CA THR A 33 8.24 -10.55 -15.73
C THR A 33 8.21 -9.97 -17.16
N GLU A 34 7.79 -10.74 -18.12
CA GLU A 34 7.79 -10.37 -19.56
C GLU A 34 6.78 -9.26 -19.87
N GLY A 35 5.58 -9.32 -19.27
CA GLY A 35 4.50 -8.36 -19.47
C GLY A 35 4.52 -7.15 -18.55
N LYS A 36 5.62 -6.89 -17.80
CA LYS A 36 5.69 -5.84 -16.78
C LYS A 36 5.34 -4.44 -17.30
N ASP A 37 5.69 -4.14 -18.55
CA ASP A 37 5.46 -2.83 -19.15
C ASP A 37 3.99 -2.59 -19.50
N TYR A 38 3.19 -3.66 -19.60
CA TYR A 38 1.73 -3.62 -19.79
C TYR A 38 0.96 -3.58 -18.48
N PHE A 39 1.61 -3.92 -17.35
CA PHE A 39 0.97 -3.95 -16.03
C PHE A 39 0.86 -2.54 -15.44
N SER A 40 0.11 -1.67 -16.13
CA SER A 40 -0.15 -0.28 -15.75
C SER A 40 -0.88 -0.17 -14.41
N GLU A 41 -0.88 1.02 -13.81
CA GLU A 41 -1.57 1.29 -12.54
C GLU A 41 -3.06 0.92 -12.60
N THR A 42 -3.77 1.33 -13.66
CA THR A 42 -5.19 0.98 -13.88
C THR A 42 -5.39 -0.53 -13.98
N PHE A 43 -4.46 -1.23 -14.61
CA PHE A 43 -4.52 -2.68 -14.71
C PHE A 43 -4.28 -3.35 -13.35
N GLN A 44 -3.31 -2.86 -12.58
CA GLN A 44 -3.07 -3.32 -11.21
C GLN A 44 -4.30 -3.09 -10.31
N GLU A 45 -4.94 -1.94 -10.41
CA GLU A 45 -6.18 -1.64 -9.68
C GLU A 45 -7.29 -2.64 -10.03
N ALA A 46 -7.51 -2.93 -11.32
CA ALA A 46 -8.50 -3.90 -11.76
C ALA A 46 -8.19 -5.32 -11.25
N PHE A 47 -6.94 -5.75 -11.33
CA PHE A 47 -6.48 -7.02 -10.78
C PHE A 47 -6.75 -7.09 -9.26
N HIS A 48 -6.33 -6.06 -8.52
CA HIS A 48 -6.51 -6.04 -7.07
C HIS A 48 -7.99 -5.98 -6.67
N ALA A 49 -8.84 -5.30 -7.43
CA ALA A 49 -10.28 -5.30 -7.19
C ALA A 49 -10.89 -6.70 -7.32
N ARG A 50 -10.45 -7.51 -8.30
CA ARG A 50 -10.89 -8.91 -8.45
C ARG A 50 -10.42 -9.80 -7.31
N GLU A 51 -9.16 -9.68 -6.91
CA GLU A 51 -8.63 -10.42 -5.76
C GLU A 51 -9.34 -10.04 -4.46
N ALA A 52 -9.60 -8.75 -4.23
CA ALA A 52 -10.34 -8.27 -3.07
C ALA A 52 -11.75 -8.89 -3.02
N ALA A 53 -12.48 -8.84 -4.13
CA ALA A 53 -13.82 -9.41 -4.22
C ALA A 53 -13.83 -10.93 -3.95
N PHE A 54 -12.85 -11.66 -4.48
CA PHE A 54 -12.69 -13.09 -4.24
C PHE A 54 -12.47 -13.38 -2.75
N PHE A 55 -11.47 -12.77 -2.12
CA PHE A 55 -11.17 -13.02 -0.70
C PHE A 55 -12.29 -12.53 0.23
N ALA A 56 -12.98 -11.45 -0.10
CA ALA A 56 -14.16 -11.01 0.64
C ALA A 56 -15.32 -12.04 0.52
N GLY A 57 -15.48 -12.64 -0.66
CA GLY A 57 -16.41 -13.76 -0.88
C GLY A 57 -16.04 -14.98 -0.05
N GLU A 58 -14.76 -15.35 -0.03
CA GLU A 58 -14.26 -16.47 0.78
C GLU A 58 -14.43 -16.20 2.28
N TYR A 59 -14.23 -14.96 2.75
CA TYR A 59 -14.53 -14.61 4.13
C TYR A 59 -16.01 -14.79 4.47
N ARG A 60 -16.92 -14.33 3.61
CA ARG A 60 -18.38 -14.56 3.81
C ARG A 60 -18.74 -16.03 3.85
N ARG A 61 -18.09 -16.86 3.03
CA ARG A 61 -18.37 -18.30 2.93
C ARG A 61 -17.79 -19.10 4.09
N THR A 62 -16.55 -18.78 4.54
CA THR A 62 -15.78 -19.61 5.49
C THR A 62 -15.71 -18.99 6.88
N SER A 63 -15.94 -17.70 7.01
CA SER A 63 -15.67 -16.88 8.20
C SER A 63 -14.22 -16.97 8.68
N ASP A 64 -13.25 -17.31 7.80
CA ASP A 64 -11.83 -17.30 8.12
C ASP A 64 -11.30 -15.85 8.07
N PRO A 65 -10.82 -15.29 9.20
CA PRO A 65 -10.36 -13.90 9.26
C PRO A 65 -9.15 -13.61 8.35
N TRP A 66 -8.35 -14.61 7.98
CA TRP A 66 -7.26 -14.42 7.04
C TRP A 66 -7.74 -13.99 5.66
N ASN A 67 -8.92 -14.47 5.23
CA ASN A 67 -9.52 -14.01 3.99
C ASN A 67 -9.92 -12.53 4.05
N ALA A 68 -10.41 -12.05 5.20
CA ALA A 68 -10.69 -10.62 5.39
C ALA A 68 -9.41 -9.77 5.35
N VAL A 69 -8.32 -10.23 5.99
CA VAL A 69 -7.00 -9.57 5.93
C VAL A 69 -6.48 -9.50 4.49
N ASN A 70 -6.57 -10.61 3.74
CA ASN A 70 -6.15 -10.66 2.34
C ASN A 70 -6.99 -9.72 1.47
N ALA A 71 -8.33 -9.79 1.60
CA ALA A 71 -9.24 -8.88 0.89
C ALA A 71 -8.90 -7.42 1.15
N SER A 72 -8.71 -7.04 2.42
CA SER A 72 -8.40 -5.66 2.82
C SER A 72 -7.05 -5.19 2.28
N SER A 73 -6.04 -6.07 2.22
CA SER A 73 -4.76 -5.77 1.58
C SER A 73 -4.90 -5.48 0.08
N HIS A 74 -5.82 -6.17 -0.59
CA HIS A 74 -6.12 -5.93 -2.00
C HIS A 74 -7.00 -4.68 -2.20
N TYR A 75 -8.01 -4.45 -1.37
CA TYR A 75 -8.83 -3.24 -1.39
C TYR A 75 -7.98 -1.96 -1.29
N ARG A 76 -6.98 -1.93 -0.40
CA ARG A 76 -6.03 -0.82 -0.30
C ARG A 76 -5.33 -0.53 -1.62
N LYS A 77 -4.88 -1.59 -2.33
CA LYS A 77 -4.14 -1.48 -3.60
C LYS A 77 -5.01 -1.05 -4.79
N CYS A 78 -6.33 -1.16 -4.68
CA CYS A 78 -7.28 -0.63 -5.67
C CYS A 78 -8.07 0.58 -5.15
N ARG A 79 -7.51 1.32 -4.17
CA ARG A 79 -8.03 2.57 -3.63
C ARG A 79 -9.43 2.47 -3.00
N GLN A 80 -9.78 1.28 -2.51
CA GLN A 80 -11.02 0.99 -1.80
C GLN A 80 -10.77 0.84 -0.30
N ALA A 81 -10.19 1.88 0.31
CA ALA A 81 -9.80 1.85 1.73
C ALA A 81 -11.00 1.77 2.68
N GLN A 82 -12.16 2.34 2.30
CA GLN A 82 -13.36 2.27 3.11
C GLN A 82 -13.90 0.83 3.19
N GLU A 83 -13.96 0.12 2.07
CA GLU A 83 -14.37 -1.29 2.00
C GLU A 83 -13.45 -2.18 2.84
N ALA A 84 -12.14 -1.88 2.83
CA ALA A 84 -11.17 -2.57 3.68
C ALA A 84 -11.42 -2.29 5.17
N HIS A 85 -11.75 -1.06 5.54
CA HIS A 85 -12.10 -0.67 6.91
C HIS A 85 -13.33 -1.43 7.41
N ASP A 86 -14.40 -1.39 6.63
CA ASP A 86 -15.68 -2.02 6.99
C ASP A 86 -15.51 -3.54 7.15
N LEU A 87 -14.75 -4.17 6.24
CA LEU A 87 -14.48 -5.60 6.29
C LEU A 87 -13.68 -6.00 7.53
N LEU A 88 -12.59 -5.27 7.85
CA LEU A 88 -11.77 -5.58 9.04
C LEU A 88 -12.54 -5.36 10.35
N THR A 89 -13.37 -4.33 10.39
CA THR A 89 -14.23 -4.04 11.56
C THR A 89 -15.30 -5.11 11.78
N SER A 90 -15.72 -5.79 10.70
CA SER A 90 -16.71 -6.87 10.77
C SER A 90 -16.18 -8.17 11.39
N ILE A 91 -14.86 -8.31 11.62
CA ILE A 91 -14.27 -9.54 12.17
C ILE A 91 -14.60 -9.65 13.67
N PRO A 92 -15.37 -10.68 14.11
CA PRO A 92 -15.71 -10.84 15.52
C PRO A 92 -14.48 -11.07 16.39
N ALA A 93 -14.44 -10.46 17.58
CA ALA A 93 -13.31 -10.59 18.52
C ALA A 93 -13.01 -12.07 18.87
N GLN A 94 -14.05 -12.91 18.95
CA GLN A 94 -13.93 -14.36 19.23
C GLN A 94 -13.14 -15.12 18.16
N ARG A 95 -13.03 -14.57 16.95
CA ARG A 95 -12.26 -15.14 15.84
C ARG A 95 -10.79 -14.67 15.82
N GLN A 96 -10.42 -13.75 16.71
CA GLN A 96 -9.09 -13.14 16.77
C GLN A 96 -8.23 -13.76 17.89
N ASN A 97 -8.16 -15.06 17.97
CA ASN A 97 -7.56 -15.78 19.10
C ASN A 97 -6.02 -15.92 19.05
N ALA A 98 -5.41 -15.85 17.87
CA ALA A 98 -3.96 -15.99 17.70
C ALA A 98 -3.26 -14.62 17.60
N SER A 99 -2.15 -14.42 18.32
CA SER A 99 -1.37 -13.17 18.29
C SER A 99 -0.93 -12.77 16.87
N LYS A 100 -0.53 -13.76 16.06
CA LYS A 100 -0.15 -13.53 14.66
C LYS A 100 -1.32 -12.98 13.83
N LEU A 101 -2.51 -13.53 13.99
CA LEU A 101 -3.72 -13.05 13.30
C LEU A 101 -4.10 -11.64 13.78
N ARG A 102 -4.11 -11.40 15.09
CA ARG A 102 -4.40 -10.08 15.65
C ARG A 102 -3.43 -9.03 15.16
N SER A 103 -2.13 -9.36 15.11
CA SER A 103 -1.12 -8.47 14.56
C SER A 103 -1.34 -8.20 13.07
N ALA A 104 -1.69 -9.21 12.28
CA ALA A 104 -1.98 -9.04 10.85
C ALA A 104 -3.21 -8.15 10.62
N ILE A 105 -4.30 -8.36 11.39
CA ILE A 105 -5.49 -7.50 11.36
C ILE A 105 -5.12 -6.06 11.72
N ALA A 106 -4.41 -5.85 12.85
CA ALA A 106 -4.01 -4.52 13.29
C ALA A 106 -3.06 -3.83 12.29
N THR A 107 -2.05 -4.55 11.75
CA THR A 107 -1.14 -3.99 10.74
C THR A 107 -1.89 -3.56 9.48
N THR A 108 -2.80 -4.42 8.98
CA THR A 108 -3.58 -4.12 7.78
C THR A 108 -4.54 -2.96 8.03
N HIS A 109 -5.21 -2.95 9.21
CA HIS A 109 -6.11 -1.86 9.60
C HIS A 109 -5.38 -0.53 9.79
N GLY A 110 -4.18 -0.54 10.38
CA GLY A 110 -3.32 0.63 10.45
C GLY A 110 -2.95 1.18 9.07
N GLY A 111 -2.64 0.29 8.12
CA GLY A 111 -2.45 0.68 6.72
C GLY A 111 -3.70 1.28 6.08
N VAL A 112 -4.88 0.74 6.37
CA VAL A 112 -6.18 1.30 5.92
C VAL A 112 -6.42 2.68 6.52
N MET A 113 -6.17 2.86 7.83
CA MET A 113 -6.31 4.18 8.47
C MET A 113 -5.36 5.21 7.87
N ARG A 114 -4.12 4.80 7.53
CA ARG A 114 -3.16 5.64 6.81
C ARG A 114 -3.71 6.08 5.45
N ASP A 115 -4.25 5.14 4.65
CA ASP A 115 -4.84 5.44 3.34
C ASP A 115 -6.07 6.37 3.42
N LEU A 116 -6.81 6.32 4.54
CA LEU A 116 -7.92 7.23 4.86
C LEU A 116 -7.48 8.57 5.48
N GLY A 117 -6.18 8.78 5.70
CA GLY A 117 -5.64 10.01 6.31
C GLY A 117 -5.76 10.08 7.83
N HIS A 118 -6.19 9.01 8.50
CA HIS A 118 -6.32 8.93 9.96
C HIS A 118 -5.03 8.47 10.62
N LEU A 119 -3.97 9.29 10.54
CA LEU A 119 -2.60 8.91 10.90
C LEU A 119 -2.43 8.52 12.36
N GLU A 120 -3.11 9.18 13.31
CA GLU A 120 -3.07 8.83 14.73
C GLU A 120 -3.67 7.43 14.99
N SER A 121 -4.76 7.11 14.31
CA SER A 121 -5.34 5.75 14.37
C SER A 121 -4.39 4.71 13.77
N ALA A 122 -3.73 5.04 12.66
CA ALA A 122 -2.74 4.19 12.01
C ALA A 122 -1.55 3.90 12.94
N LEU A 123 -1.05 4.94 13.65
CA LEU A 123 0.02 4.81 14.65
C LEU A 123 -0.39 3.87 15.79
N ASN A 124 -1.62 4.02 16.28
CA ASN A 124 -2.16 3.18 17.37
C ASN A 124 -2.26 1.71 16.96
N PHE A 125 -2.80 1.42 15.77
CA PHE A 125 -2.86 0.06 15.23
C PHE A 125 -1.46 -0.53 14.99
N GLY A 126 -0.51 0.24 14.46
CA GLY A 126 0.88 -0.17 14.26
C GLY A 126 1.56 -0.56 15.58
N THR A 127 1.36 0.24 16.62
CA THR A 127 1.89 -0.01 17.97
C THR A 127 1.30 -1.28 18.58
N GLN A 128 -0.02 -1.48 18.46
CA GLN A 128 -0.69 -2.71 18.92
C GLN A 128 -0.15 -3.94 18.16
N ALA A 129 0.00 -3.83 16.84
CA ALA A 129 0.52 -4.92 16.02
C ALA A 129 1.95 -5.29 16.41
N HIS A 130 2.82 -4.29 16.61
CA HIS A 130 4.19 -4.50 17.04
C HIS A 130 4.28 -5.17 18.43
N ALA A 131 3.46 -4.76 19.38
CA ALA A 131 3.39 -5.39 20.71
C ALA A 131 3.00 -6.88 20.63
N LEU A 132 2.14 -7.26 19.68
CA LEU A 132 1.72 -8.64 19.45
C LEU A 132 2.77 -9.51 18.74
N THR A 133 3.56 -8.91 17.85
CA THR A 133 4.60 -9.61 17.06
C THR A 133 5.87 -8.75 16.92
N PRO A 134 6.64 -8.55 18.01
CA PRO A 134 7.76 -7.60 18.01
C PRO A 134 8.93 -8.00 17.09
N LYS A 135 8.94 -9.24 16.59
CA LYS A 135 9.94 -9.75 15.63
C LYS A 135 9.49 -9.66 14.17
N ASP A 136 8.24 -9.27 13.89
CA ASP A 136 7.73 -9.10 12.54
C ASP A 136 8.10 -7.70 12.02
N PHE A 137 8.61 -7.63 10.80
CA PHE A 137 8.97 -6.35 10.18
C PHE A 137 7.77 -5.51 9.75
N ARG A 138 6.61 -6.13 9.46
CA ARG A 138 5.46 -5.45 8.89
C ARG A 138 4.89 -4.33 9.78
N PRO A 139 4.68 -4.53 11.10
CA PRO A 139 4.31 -3.44 11.99
C PRO A 139 5.36 -2.32 12.03
N CYS A 140 6.66 -2.67 11.94
CA CYS A 140 7.73 -1.67 11.94
C CYS A 140 7.71 -0.82 10.67
N THR A 141 7.46 -1.43 9.49
CA THR A 141 7.30 -0.69 8.22
C THR A 141 6.11 0.27 8.30
N LEU A 142 4.97 -0.17 8.82
CA LEU A 142 3.80 0.69 9.03
C LEU A 142 4.14 1.89 9.94
N LEU A 143 4.79 1.64 11.08
CA LEU A 143 5.18 2.69 12.02
C LEU A 143 6.19 3.66 11.42
N GLY A 144 7.12 3.16 10.60
CA GLY A 144 8.04 3.99 9.83
C GLY A 144 7.30 4.96 8.91
N ALA A 145 6.43 4.41 8.07
CA ALA A 145 5.66 5.20 7.11
C ALA A 145 4.77 6.25 7.78
N VAL A 146 4.01 5.86 8.82
CA VAL A 146 3.11 6.78 9.53
C VAL A 146 3.89 7.91 10.20
N ASN A 147 5.05 7.63 10.81
CA ASN A 147 5.88 8.68 11.42
C ASN A 147 6.45 9.64 10.38
N PHE A 148 6.87 9.16 9.19
CA PHE A 148 7.25 10.05 8.09
C PHE A 148 6.10 10.97 7.67
N GLU A 149 4.88 10.44 7.56
CA GLU A 149 3.70 11.23 7.21
C GLU A 149 3.28 12.21 8.31
N LEU A 150 3.59 11.93 9.58
CA LEU A 150 3.39 12.84 10.72
C LEU A 150 4.50 13.91 10.83
N GLY A 151 5.61 13.80 10.07
CA GLY A 151 6.75 14.69 10.16
C GLY A 151 7.78 14.30 11.24
N ASN A 152 7.61 13.13 11.86
CA ASN A 152 8.52 12.58 12.87
C ASN A 152 9.63 11.75 12.20
N TYR A 153 10.46 12.39 11.37
CA TYR A 153 11.37 11.71 10.44
C TYR A 153 12.40 10.82 11.14
N ASP A 154 13.03 11.28 12.23
CA ASP A 154 14.00 10.48 13.00
C ASP A 154 13.34 9.20 13.57
N ILE A 155 12.14 9.33 14.15
CA ILE A 155 11.38 8.18 14.67
C ILE A 155 10.98 7.24 13.53
N GLY A 156 10.56 7.78 12.39
CA GLY A 156 10.22 7.01 11.21
C GLY A 156 11.41 6.20 10.69
N GLN A 157 12.60 6.82 10.64
CA GLN A 157 13.85 6.17 10.24
C GLN A 157 14.25 5.04 11.19
N ASP A 158 14.14 5.26 12.50
CA ASP A 158 14.37 4.22 13.51
C ASP A 158 13.45 3.00 13.32
N TRP A 159 12.19 3.23 12.96
CA TRP A 159 11.26 2.14 12.67
C TRP A 159 11.60 1.41 11.37
N TYR A 160 12.05 2.10 10.33
CA TYR A 160 12.52 1.46 9.10
C TYR A 160 13.82 0.68 9.33
N ALA A 161 14.75 1.16 10.15
CA ALA A 161 15.94 0.42 10.56
C ALA A 161 15.53 -0.89 11.28
N LYS A 162 14.61 -0.81 12.25
CA LYS A 162 14.06 -2.00 12.92
C LYS A 162 13.35 -2.95 11.94
N ALA A 163 12.68 -2.43 10.92
CA ALA A 163 12.06 -3.26 9.88
C ALA A 163 13.12 -4.01 9.07
N ALA A 164 14.20 -3.33 8.65
CA ALA A 164 15.31 -3.95 7.91
C ALA A 164 15.99 -5.05 8.72
N GLU A 165 16.29 -4.82 10.00
CA GLU A 165 16.85 -5.83 10.93
C GLU A 165 15.98 -7.08 11.03
N ARG A 166 14.67 -6.96 10.82
CA ARG A 166 13.68 -8.05 10.88
C ARG A 166 13.36 -8.66 9.52
N GLY A 167 14.07 -8.25 8.47
CA GLY A 167 13.98 -8.83 7.14
C GLY A 167 13.12 -8.06 6.13
N ALA A 168 12.75 -6.82 6.39
CA ALA A 168 12.21 -5.95 5.34
C ALA A 168 13.32 -5.67 4.32
N SER A 169 13.00 -5.79 3.02
CA SER A 169 13.98 -5.44 2.00
C SER A 169 14.12 -3.91 1.87
N GLU A 170 15.32 -3.45 1.59
CA GLU A 170 15.57 -2.03 1.31
C GLU A 170 14.68 -1.51 0.19
N ARG A 171 14.50 -2.31 -0.86
CA ARG A 171 13.62 -1.97 -1.97
C ARG A 171 12.17 -1.72 -1.52
N SER A 172 11.67 -2.49 -0.57
CA SER A 172 10.32 -2.32 -0.01
C SER A 172 10.21 -1.01 0.77
N ILE A 173 11.22 -0.68 1.58
CA ILE A 173 11.29 0.58 2.33
C ILE A 173 11.38 1.78 1.35
N ASP A 174 12.22 1.67 0.32
CA ASP A 174 12.36 2.73 -0.69
C ASP A 174 11.06 2.95 -1.49
N GLN A 175 10.32 1.89 -1.79
CA GLN A 175 9.01 2.01 -2.44
C GLN A 175 8.00 2.74 -1.54
N ASP A 176 8.02 2.49 -0.24
CA ASP A 176 7.15 3.16 0.72
C ASP A 176 7.51 4.65 0.84
N LEU A 177 8.80 4.97 0.99
CA LEU A 177 9.29 6.35 0.99
C LEU A 177 8.97 7.11 -0.31
N ARG A 178 9.10 6.45 -1.48
CA ARG A 178 8.70 7.02 -2.77
C ARG A 178 7.20 7.32 -2.80
N SER A 179 6.38 6.42 -2.29
CA SER A 179 4.94 6.63 -2.20
C SER A 179 4.60 7.83 -1.32
N ILE A 180 5.26 7.97 -0.17
CA ILE A 180 5.08 9.12 0.73
C ILE A 180 5.45 10.43 0.01
N LEU A 181 6.61 10.47 -0.64
CA LEU A 181 7.08 11.64 -1.39
C LEU A 181 6.13 12.04 -2.54
N LEU A 182 5.54 11.07 -3.25
CA LEU A 182 4.60 11.33 -4.34
C LEU A 182 3.28 11.96 -3.87
N HIS A 183 2.87 11.70 -2.62
CA HIS A 183 1.63 12.23 -2.06
C HIS A 183 1.85 13.45 -1.15
N ALA A 184 3.12 13.79 -0.85
CA ALA A 184 3.46 14.95 -0.04
C ALA A 184 3.21 16.27 -0.79
N ASP A 185 2.78 17.30 -0.06
CA ASP A 185 2.84 18.67 -0.57
C ASP A 185 4.31 19.12 -0.74
N GLN A 186 4.51 20.28 -1.39
CA GLN A 186 5.85 20.78 -1.71
C GLN A 186 6.73 20.98 -0.46
N VAL A 187 6.17 21.47 0.64
CA VAL A 187 6.93 21.76 1.86
C VAL A 187 7.41 20.45 2.50
N LYS A 188 6.50 19.54 2.71
CA LYS A 188 6.79 18.21 3.27
C LYS A 188 7.74 17.41 2.36
N TRP A 189 7.58 17.52 1.04
CA TRP A 189 8.46 16.88 0.08
C TRP A 189 9.92 17.35 0.23
N GLU A 190 10.14 18.67 0.34
CA GLU A 190 11.48 19.24 0.55
C GLU A 190 12.08 18.84 1.91
N GLU A 191 11.26 18.81 2.96
CA GLU A 191 11.69 18.38 4.29
C GLU A 191 12.15 16.91 4.31
N ILE A 192 11.34 16.01 3.73
CA ILE A 192 11.68 14.58 3.64
C ILE A 192 12.94 14.39 2.80
N LYS A 193 13.04 15.06 1.65
CA LYS A 193 14.23 15.00 0.79
C LYS A 193 15.49 15.46 1.53
N ALA A 194 15.41 16.61 2.19
CA ALA A 194 16.54 17.14 2.95
C ALA A 194 16.95 16.21 4.09
N PHE A 195 15.97 15.63 4.79
CA PHE A 195 16.21 14.65 5.85
C PHE A 195 16.94 13.41 5.31
N LEU A 196 16.41 12.75 4.28
CA LEU A 196 16.96 11.51 3.72
C LEU A 196 18.38 11.72 3.18
N LEU A 197 18.64 12.82 2.46
CA LEU A 197 19.97 13.12 1.91
C LEU A 197 20.98 13.51 2.99
N ARG A 198 20.54 14.02 4.14
CA ARG A 198 21.39 14.27 5.31
C ARG A 198 21.71 12.98 6.07
N ASP A 199 20.73 12.08 6.20
CA ASP A 199 20.87 10.82 6.94
C ASP A 199 21.83 9.85 6.24
N ASP A 200 21.57 9.53 4.98
CA ASP A 200 22.48 8.72 4.14
C ASP A 200 22.40 9.16 2.66
N PRO A 201 23.30 10.05 2.22
CA PRO A 201 23.29 10.58 0.86
C PRO A 201 23.60 9.54 -0.22
N VAL A 202 24.26 8.44 0.12
CA VAL A 202 24.58 7.36 -0.83
C VAL A 202 23.36 6.47 -1.03
N ARG A 203 22.80 5.99 0.06
CA ARG A 203 21.60 5.14 0.04
C ARG A 203 20.41 5.84 -0.61
N TYR A 204 20.16 7.11 -0.23
CA TYR A 204 19.02 7.89 -0.70
C TYR A 204 19.33 8.77 -1.92
N SER A 205 20.43 8.52 -2.64
CA SER A 205 20.80 9.28 -3.88
C SER A 205 19.66 9.32 -4.91
N TRP A 206 18.81 8.31 -4.95
CA TRP A 206 17.64 8.23 -5.83
C TRP A 206 16.61 9.36 -5.60
N VAL A 207 16.57 9.96 -4.39
CA VAL A 207 15.66 11.07 -4.09
C VAL A 207 16.01 12.31 -4.89
N SER A 208 17.30 12.51 -5.23
CA SER A 208 17.75 13.67 -6.01
C SER A 208 17.13 13.72 -7.41
N ASN A 209 16.75 12.57 -7.96
CA ASN A 209 16.15 12.45 -9.30
C ASN A 209 14.61 12.49 -9.27
N LEU A 210 13.99 12.60 -8.10
CA LEU A 210 12.55 12.74 -7.97
C LEU A 210 12.16 14.23 -8.04
N HIS A 211 11.00 14.47 -8.62
CA HIS A 211 10.38 15.79 -8.66
C HIS A 211 9.02 15.75 -7.95
N PRO A 212 8.66 16.81 -7.22
CA PRO A 212 7.35 16.89 -6.60
C PRO A 212 6.24 16.85 -7.66
N HIS A 213 5.13 16.23 -7.32
CA HIS A 213 3.96 16.22 -8.20
C HIS A 213 3.47 17.66 -8.36
N LYS A 214 3.42 18.19 -9.60
CA LYS A 214 2.83 19.50 -9.86
C LYS A 214 1.35 19.43 -9.48
N SER A 215 0.97 20.07 -8.36
CA SER A 215 -0.44 20.23 -8.03
C SER A 215 -1.06 21.07 -9.14
N THR A 216 -1.95 20.50 -9.94
CA THR A 216 -2.81 21.24 -10.83
C THR A 216 -3.80 21.99 -9.92
N SER A 217 -3.48 23.25 -9.60
CA SER A 217 -4.43 24.16 -8.99
C SER A 217 -5.63 24.27 -9.92
N LYS A 218 -6.74 23.60 -9.56
CA LYS A 218 -8.03 23.83 -10.22
C LYS A 218 -8.35 25.29 -10.10
N GLY A 219 -8.46 25.94 -11.26
CA GLY A 219 -8.66 27.34 -11.41
C GLY A 219 -9.82 27.87 -10.58
N LYS A 220 -9.60 28.99 -9.91
CA LYS A 220 -10.64 29.86 -9.39
C LYS A 220 -11.59 30.17 -10.52
N SER A 221 -12.85 29.80 -10.36
CA SER A 221 -13.94 30.28 -11.22
C SER A 221 -13.93 31.81 -11.18
N ARG A 222 -13.76 32.42 -12.35
CA ARG A 222 -13.99 33.86 -12.52
C ARG A 222 -15.48 34.08 -12.39
N ASP A 223 -15.93 34.58 -11.25
CA ASP A 223 -17.19 35.29 -11.15
C ASP A 223 -17.10 36.53 -12.06
N LYS A 224 -17.92 36.56 -13.09
CA LYS A 224 -18.17 37.77 -13.87
C LYS A 224 -19.20 38.61 -13.10
N PRO A 225 -18.92 39.89 -12.83
CA PRO A 225 -19.97 40.79 -12.37
C PRO A 225 -20.87 41.16 -13.55
N ASN A 226 -22.14 41.13 -13.29
CA ASN A 226 -23.17 41.80 -14.08
C ASN A 226 -23.33 43.22 -13.57
#